data_25303d65b82488c72f486ee9fad1152b
#
_entry.id   25303d65b82488c72f486ee9fad1152b
#
_cell.length_a   1.000
_cell.length_b   1.000
_cell.length_c   1.000
_cell.angle_alpha   90.00
_cell.angle_beta   90.00
_cell.angle_gamma   90.00
#
_symmetry.space_group_name_H-M   'P 1'
#
loop_
_entity.id
_entity.type
_entity.pdbx_description
1 polymer ?
#
loop_
_entity_poly.entity_id
_entity_poly.type
_entity_poly.pdbx_seq_one_letter_code
_entity_poly.pdbx_strand_id
1 'polypeptide(L)'
;MNPSTLSTRAVFAPAHAAHAAHLGERAGAPADCPAHPAPPGLCAKLDLLSMVNALTEGLLVCDAQRRVTYANPSAARLLGVSLDTLVGLRLPEAVGAAIDEFDTPIRDIDWPDGDVLADGRPQLNQIFGLRCLDGRTVWVSTNWTPLYAEAGEPATASPAGRHAQPYAVLVSLVDITQIREAQQRIRHLATHDTLTGLLNRCALEDRLEHALALARRNGTRVSVMFLDLDRFKNINDTLGHQFGDQLLREVAARLQACAREADTVARLGGDEFVVMLESLDSMGTRRVAERILAAIGAPFHIEGQELFVGVSIGIAVAPHDGDDPNTLLRKADAAMYLAKERGRNNFQTFTSDLDDRVSRRFRIESGLRRASDRNEFYANYQPRVDVRTGRIVGVEALIRWNSADFGRLMPGQFIQDAEETGLIVEIDRWILRAACDQLARWRRIGLPHLRMSINLSGQAFSSGQLSGMVRGALTNSGLPGEAVELEMTEGILIRDDPSLHALLTELRALGVSLALDDFGTGYSSLSYLHRFPIDTLKIDRSFVQDLPHVAERAAITRAIIMMAQAMGMKTVAEGVETAGQLEFLREIGCDEYQGYLLTRPLEPAAMHDLVREHERRHGAVRPGFLPLSR
;
A
#
# COMPACT_ATOMS: atom_id res chain seq x y z
N MET A 1 37.39 37.27 -4.01
CA MET A 1 37.07 37.95 -2.74
C MET A 1 36.45 36.91 -1.81
N ASN A 2 37.22 36.58 -0.83
CA ASN A 2 36.99 35.61 0.24
C ASN A 2 36.20 36.27 1.41
N PRO A 3 35.90 35.63 2.47
CA PRO A 3 35.07 34.50 2.87
C PRO A 3 34.24 34.81 4.12
N SER A 4 33.44 33.87 4.59
CA SER A 4 33.33 33.69 6.07
C SER A 4 32.62 32.37 6.41
N THR A 5 33.40 31.55 7.01
CA THR A 5 33.13 30.47 7.96
C THR A 5 31.97 30.74 8.93
N LEU A 6 31.04 29.80 9.06
CA LEU A 6 30.20 29.65 10.24
C LEU A 6 30.16 28.19 10.68
N SER A 7 30.91 27.97 11.74
CA SER A 7 30.91 26.76 12.58
C SER A 7 29.60 26.69 13.35
N THR A 8 28.82 25.63 13.15
CA THR A 8 27.66 25.30 14.01
C THR A 8 28.09 24.26 15.06
N ARG A 9 28.43 24.77 16.23
CA ARG A 9 28.44 23.98 17.47
C ARG A 9 26.99 23.83 17.94
N ALA A 10 26.45 22.62 17.92
CA ALA A 10 25.20 22.30 18.61
C ALA A 10 25.47 22.21 20.10
N VAL A 11 24.91 23.12 20.88
CA VAL A 11 24.88 23.14 22.33
C VAL A 11 23.62 22.38 22.74
N PHE A 12 23.79 21.21 23.34
CA PHE A 12 22.75 20.55 24.14
C PHE A 12 22.69 21.23 25.51
N ALA A 13 21.60 21.96 25.77
CA ALA A 13 21.23 22.42 27.12
C ALA A 13 20.10 21.53 27.68
N PRO A 14 20.09 21.20 28.98
CA PRO A 14 19.07 20.33 29.55
C PRO A 14 17.76 21.10 29.78
N ALA A 15 16.67 20.48 29.33
CA ALA A 15 15.30 20.95 29.57
C ALA A 15 14.83 20.58 30.97
N HIS A 16 15.04 21.47 31.93
CA HIS A 16 14.31 21.50 33.20
C HIS A 16 14.18 22.95 33.67
N ALA A 17 13.11 23.63 33.19
CA ALA A 17 12.48 24.78 33.88
C ALA A 17 11.46 25.42 32.93
N ALA A 18 10.23 24.92 32.91
CA ALA A 18 9.05 25.71 32.47
C ALA A 18 7.75 25.00 32.87
N HIS A 19 7.40 25.07 34.15
CA HIS A 19 6.01 24.91 34.59
C HIS A 19 5.79 25.66 35.90
N ALA A 20 5.82 26.98 35.84
CA ALA A 20 5.31 27.84 36.90
C ALA A 20 5.08 29.27 36.37
N ALA A 21 3.99 29.48 35.67
CA ALA A 21 3.39 30.81 35.53
C ALA A 21 1.99 30.63 34.92
N HIS A 22 1.01 30.48 35.76
CA HIS A 22 -0.34 31.01 35.62
C HIS A 22 -1.22 30.45 36.73
N LEU A 23 -1.31 31.20 37.81
CA LEU A 23 -2.53 31.35 38.64
C LEU A 23 -2.28 32.56 39.56
N GLY A 24 -2.86 33.64 39.14
CA GLY A 24 -2.86 34.90 39.90
C GLY A 24 -3.82 34.85 41.07
N GLU A 25 -3.41 35.55 42.08
CA GLU A 25 -4.18 36.28 43.09
C GLU A 25 -5.54 35.74 43.55
N ARG A 26 -5.57 35.25 44.78
CA ARG A 26 -6.55 35.78 45.76
C ARG A 26 -6.07 35.49 47.20
N ALA A 27 -6.16 36.58 47.97
CA ALA A 27 -5.81 36.76 49.34
C ALA A 27 -6.45 35.76 50.33
N GLY A 28 -5.75 35.52 51.44
CA GLY A 28 -6.34 34.95 52.65
C GLY A 28 -5.32 34.15 53.44
N ALA A 29 -4.54 34.82 54.30
CA ALA A 29 -3.84 34.13 55.37
C ALA A 29 -4.83 33.55 56.39
N PRO A 30 -4.56 32.35 56.90
CA PRO A 30 -4.51 32.24 58.36
C PRO A 30 -3.16 31.67 58.85
N ALA A 31 -2.82 32.18 60.02
CA ALA A 31 -1.67 31.89 60.83
C ALA A 31 -1.64 30.43 61.32
N ASP A 32 -0.41 30.04 61.77
CA ASP A 32 -0.12 28.93 62.65
C ASP A 32 -0.11 27.49 62.04
N CYS A 33 1.04 27.17 61.41
CA CYS A 33 1.57 25.81 61.50
C CYS A 33 2.79 25.82 62.46
N PRO A 34 2.77 25.07 63.57
CA PRO A 34 3.92 25.00 64.45
C PRO A 34 5.08 24.33 63.75
N ALA A 35 6.18 25.04 63.61
CA ALA A 35 7.47 24.47 63.24
C ALA A 35 7.82 23.36 64.24
N HIS A 36 7.73 22.09 63.83
CA HIS A 36 8.38 21.01 64.57
C HIS A 36 9.88 21.23 64.44
N PRO A 37 10.60 21.47 65.56
CA PRO A 37 12.03 21.45 65.52
C PRO A 37 12.46 20.01 65.20
N ALA A 38 13.25 19.81 64.14
CA ALA A 38 13.93 18.56 63.89
C ALA A 38 14.73 18.20 65.18
N PRO A 39 14.68 16.96 65.66
CA PRO A 39 15.41 16.57 66.84
C PRO A 39 16.91 16.80 66.61
N PRO A 40 17.62 17.54 67.49
CA PRO A 40 19.06 17.72 67.41
C PRO A 40 19.68 16.38 67.71
N GLY A 41 20.19 15.67 66.71
CA GLY A 41 20.90 14.42 66.94
C GLY A 41 20.97 13.40 65.80
N LEU A 42 20.24 13.64 64.64
CA LEU A 42 20.23 12.66 63.54
C LEU A 42 21.42 12.81 62.58
N CYS A 43 22.19 13.90 62.64
CA CYS A 43 23.35 14.10 61.75
C CYS A 43 24.70 13.61 62.34
N ALA A 44 24.74 13.07 63.55
CA ALA A 44 26.04 12.83 64.26
C ALA A 44 26.50 11.39 64.27
N LYS A 45 25.87 10.42 63.68
CA LYS A 45 26.36 9.02 63.52
C LYS A 45 25.73 8.33 62.31
N LEU A 46 25.73 8.94 61.16
CA LEU A 46 25.63 8.18 59.91
C LEU A 46 27.03 7.55 59.73
N ASP A 47 27.12 6.25 59.99
CA ASP A 47 28.32 5.48 59.71
C ASP A 47 28.61 5.53 58.21
N LEU A 48 29.76 6.07 57.82
CA LEU A 48 30.16 6.23 56.41
C LEU A 48 30.09 4.90 55.67
N LEU A 49 30.39 3.80 56.30
CA LEU A 49 30.28 2.45 55.76
C LEU A 49 28.83 2.08 55.47
N SER A 50 27.91 2.41 56.34
CA SER A 50 26.49 2.16 56.12
C SER A 50 25.95 2.97 54.92
N MET A 51 26.42 4.21 54.76
CA MET A 51 26.07 5.04 53.57
C MET A 51 26.60 4.43 52.28
N VAL A 52 27.89 4.05 52.25
CA VAL A 52 28.50 3.43 51.05
C VAL A 52 27.86 2.09 50.71
N ASN A 53 27.48 1.30 51.71
CA ASN A 53 26.81 0.01 51.52
C ASN A 53 25.35 0.14 51.04
N ALA A 54 24.71 1.28 51.30
CA ALA A 54 23.36 1.58 50.86
C ALA A 54 23.30 2.11 49.40
N LEU A 55 24.42 2.47 48.81
CA LEU A 55 24.47 2.94 47.42
C LEU A 55 24.10 1.82 46.44
N THR A 56 23.34 2.17 45.43
CA THR A 56 23.00 1.27 44.33
C THR A 56 24.17 1.07 43.37
N GLU A 57 25.08 2.05 43.32
CA GLU A 57 26.29 1.98 42.51
C GLU A 57 27.30 1.04 43.18
N GLY A 58 28.02 0.25 42.38
CA GLY A 58 29.15 -0.54 42.83
C GLY A 58 30.33 0.36 43.12
N LEU A 59 30.89 0.25 44.34
CA LEU A 59 32.13 0.95 44.72
C LEU A 59 33.21 -0.04 45.09
N LEU A 60 34.42 0.21 44.55
CA LEU A 60 35.62 -0.56 44.80
C LEU A 60 36.76 0.40 45.16
N VAL A 61 37.67 -0.04 46.01
CA VAL A 61 38.96 0.62 46.23
C VAL A 61 40.04 -0.37 45.87
N CYS A 62 40.94 0.01 44.97
CA CYS A 62 42.11 -0.77 44.59
C CYS A 62 43.36 -0.12 45.12
N ASP A 63 44.27 -0.91 45.71
CA ASP A 63 45.59 -0.44 46.23
C ASP A 63 46.58 -0.16 45.07
N ALA A 64 47.77 0.27 45.44
CA ALA A 64 48.88 0.52 44.52
C ALA A 64 49.35 -0.73 43.74
N GLN A 65 48.98 -1.94 44.19
CA GLN A 65 49.23 -3.21 43.52
C GLN A 65 48.05 -3.66 42.66
N ARG A 66 47.06 -2.74 42.46
CA ARG A 66 45.87 -2.97 41.67
C ARG A 66 44.96 -4.07 42.24
N ARG A 67 45.00 -4.33 43.57
CA ARG A 67 44.15 -5.29 44.26
C ARG A 67 43.01 -4.58 44.97
N VAL A 68 41.82 -5.17 44.90
CA VAL A 68 40.63 -4.69 45.59
C VAL A 68 40.84 -4.82 47.11
N THR A 69 40.86 -3.71 47.81
CA THR A 69 40.95 -3.63 49.26
C THR A 69 39.60 -3.41 49.92
N TYR A 70 38.69 -2.85 49.24
CA TYR A 70 37.30 -2.63 49.67
C TYR A 70 36.32 -2.76 48.48
N ALA A 71 35.15 -3.34 48.76
CA ALA A 71 34.02 -3.37 47.85
C ALA A 71 32.73 -3.21 48.64
N ASN A 72 31.74 -2.50 48.06
CA ASN A 72 30.41 -2.47 48.64
C ASN A 72 29.54 -3.64 48.12
N PRO A 73 28.40 -3.95 48.80
CA PRO A 73 27.54 -5.05 48.37
C PRO A 73 27.00 -4.91 46.93
N SER A 74 26.87 -3.68 46.43
CA SER A 74 26.41 -3.43 45.07
C SER A 74 27.43 -3.82 44.01
N ALA A 75 28.74 -3.58 44.27
CA ALA A 75 29.82 -4.05 43.39
C ALA A 75 29.83 -5.58 43.29
N ALA A 76 29.71 -6.27 44.45
CA ALA A 76 29.67 -7.73 44.50
C ALA A 76 28.48 -8.31 43.68
N ARG A 77 27.27 -7.75 43.87
CA ARG A 77 26.09 -8.14 43.11
C ARG A 77 26.25 -7.91 41.61
N LEU A 78 26.80 -6.77 41.24
CA LEU A 78 26.99 -6.37 39.85
C LEU A 78 27.99 -7.29 39.14
N LEU A 79 29.11 -7.60 39.79
CA LEU A 79 30.15 -8.47 39.24
C LEU A 79 29.81 -9.97 39.36
N GLY A 80 28.79 -10.35 40.14
CA GLY A 80 28.40 -11.74 40.35
C GLY A 80 29.42 -12.51 41.22
N VAL A 81 30.18 -11.82 42.10
CA VAL A 81 31.24 -12.38 42.95
C VAL A 81 30.95 -12.04 44.39
N SER A 82 31.21 -12.97 45.34
CA SER A 82 31.04 -12.65 46.77
C SER A 82 32.05 -11.60 47.25
N LEU A 83 31.67 -10.81 48.27
CA LEU A 83 32.55 -9.78 48.83
C LEU A 83 33.89 -10.36 49.30
N ASP A 84 33.83 -11.52 49.98
CA ASP A 84 35.04 -12.19 50.51
C ASP A 84 35.98 -12.66 49.39
N THR A 85 35.42 -13.03 48.25
CA THR A 85 36.21 -13.43 47.05
C THR A 85 36.78 -12.21 46.33
N LEU A 86 36.02 -11.11 46.28
CA LEU A 86 36.38 -9.91 45.51
C LEU A 86 37.57 -9.17 46.15
N VAL A 87 37.61 -9.12 47.47
CA VAL A 87 38.73 -8.50 48.22
C VAL A 87 40.00 -9.32 48.04
N GLY A 88 41.05 -8.67 47.59
CA GLY A 88 42.35 -9.27 47.32
C GLY A 88 42.62 -9.66 45.89
N LEU A 89 41.55 -9.79 45.05
CA LEU A 89 41.71 -10.00 43.61
C LEU A 89 42.04 -8.70 42.87
N ARG A 90 42.63 -8.82 41.69
CA ARG A 90 42.68 -7.72 40.73
C ARG A 90 41.35 -7.68 39.98
N LEU A 91 40.89 -6.48 39.59
CA LEU A 91 39.58 -6.34 38.94
C LEU A 91 39.44 -7.18 37.65
N PRO A 92 40.48 -7.29 36.79
CA PRO A 92 40.44 -8.23 35.66
C PRO A 92 40.23 -9.70 36.05
N GLU A 93 40.70 -10.10 37.25
CA GLU A 93 40.55 -11.49 37.74
C GLU A 93 39.13 -11.76 38.27
N ALA A 94 38.42 -10.71 38.67
CA ALA A 94 37.05 -10.79 39.18
C ALA A 94 35.99 -10.92 38.05
N VAL A 95 36.38 -10.71 36.81
CA VAL A 95 35.51 -10.83 35.61
C VAL A 95 36.10 -11.85 34.65
N GLY A 96 35.26 -12.58 33.91
CA GLY A 96 35.71 -13.60 32.94
C GLY A 96 36.34 -13.00 31.69
N ALA A 97 35.85 -11.86 31.23
CA ALA A 97 36.37 -11.06 30.12
C ALA A 97 35.77 -9.65 30.16
N ALA A 98 36.50 -8.69 29.61
CA ALA A 98 35.99 -7.33 29.42
C ALA A 98 36.12 -6.92 27.96
N ILE A 99 35.15 -6.18 27.45
CA ILE A 99 35.13 -5.59 26.12
C ILE A 99 34.86 -4.09 26.21
N ASP A 100 35.36 -3.33 25.24
CA ASP A 100 35.08 -1.90 25.12
C ASP A 100 33.70 -1.65 24.47
N GLU A 101 33.35 -0.39 24.23
CA GLU A 101 32.09 0.00 23.59
C GLU A 101 31.96 -0.47 22.13
N PHE A 102 33.07 -0.92 21.50
CA PHE A 102 33.16 -1.43 20.13
C PHE A 102 33.31 -2.96 20.08
N ASP A 103 33.00 -3.68 21.15
CA ASP A 103 33.16 -5.13 21.29
C ASP A 103 34.62 -5.64 21.18
N THR A 104 35.62 -4.75 21.37
CA THR A 104 37.02 -5.14 21.32
C THR A 104 37.45 -5.67 22.70
N PRO A 105 38.11 -6.84 22.79
CA PRO A 105 38.58 -7.38 24.05
C PRO A 105 39.62 -6.46 24.73
N ILE A 106 39.41 -6.16 26.02
CA ILE A 106 40.30 -5.35 26.85
C ILE A 106 41.34 -6.25 27.50
N ARG A 107 42.62 -5.93 27.30
CA ARG A 107 43.74 -6.64 27.93
C ARG A 107 44.01 -6.08 29.34
N ASP A 108 44.69 -6.85 30.20
CA ASP A 108 45.00 -6.44 31.57
C ASP A 108 45.75 -5.10 31.65
N ILE A 109 46.59 -4.80 30.66
CA ILE A 109 47.36 -3.55 30.62
C ILE A 109 46.50 -2.33 30.26
N ASP A 110 45.35 -2.55 29.59
CA ASP A 110 44.51 -1.49 29.09
C ASP A 110 43.42 -1.05 30.12
N TRP A 111 43.48 -1.60 31.35
CA TRP A 111 42.60 -1.19 32.42
C TRP A 111 43.02 0.15 33.05
N PRO A 112 42.10 1.08 33.33
CA PRO A 112 42.38 2.45 33.74
C PRO A 112 43.12 2.59 35.08
N ASP A 113 43.02 1.61 35.97
CA ASP A 113 43.64 1.64 37.28
C ASP A 113 45.15 1.83 37.22
N GLY A 114 45.83 1.22 36.25
CA GLY A 114 47.28 1.38 36.05
C GLY A 114 47.65 2.81 35.68
N ASP A 115 46.96 3.41 34.76
CA ASP A 115 47.21 4.78 34.28
C ASP A 115 46.87 5.81 35.38
N VAL A 116 45.73 5.62 36.09
CA VAL A 116 45.32 6.50 37.18
C VAL A 116 46.34 6.50 38.33
N LEU A 117 46.92 5.33 38.63
CA LEU A 117 47.99 5.23 39.66
C LEU A 117 49.31 5.87 39.19
N ALA A 118 49.64 5.78 37.90
CA ALA A 118 50.86 6.32 37.33
C ALA A 118 50.80 7.85 37.16
N ASP A 119 49.72 8.35 36.56
CA ASP A 119 49.57 9.74 36.17
C ASP A 119 48.87 10.60 37.21
N GLY A 120 48.14 10.00 38.14
CA GLY A 120 47.35 10.69 39.16
C GLY A 120 46.14 11.46 38.57
N ARG A 121 45.72 11.13 37.36
CA ARG A 121 44.60 11.78 36.69
C ARG A 121 43.35 10.87 36.73
N PRO A 122 42.20 11.40 37.12
CA PRO A 122 40.96 10.60 37.08
C PRO A 122 40.57 10.26 35.65
N GLN A 123 40.06 9.05 35.43
CA GLN A 123 39.40 8.64 34.20
C GLN A 123 37.91 8.49 34.48
N LEU A 124 37.09 9.22 33.71
CA LEU A 124 35.64 9.29 33.93
C LEU A 124 34.87 8.74 32.74
N ASN A 125 33.67 8.20 33.01
CA ASN A 125 32.72 7.71 32.02
C ASN A 125 33.30 6.65 31.07
N GLN A 126 34.19 5.78 31.55
CA GLN A 126 34.69 4.67 30.76
C GLN A 126 33.62 3.57 30.69
N ILE A 127 33.27 3.10 29.50
CA ILE A 127 32.22 2.10 29.31
C ILE A 127 32.85 0.74 29.01
N PHE A 128 32.47 -0.26 29.80
CA PHE A 128 32.93 -1.64 29.64
C PHE A 128 31.75 -2.61 29.62
N GLY A 129 31.82 -3.60 28.71
CA GLY A 129 31.01 -4.80 28.78
C GLY A 129 31.77 -5.87 29.60
N LEU A 130 31.31 -6.14 30.80
CA LEU A 130 31.92 -7.12 31.70
C LEU A 130 31.20 -8.46 31.55
N ARG A 131 31.92 -9.50 31.12
CA ARG A 131 31.40 -10.87 31.16
C ARG A 131 31.68 -11.45 32.53
N CYS A 132 30.65 -11.48 33.37
CA CYS A 132 30.74 -12.00 34.74
C CYS A 132 31.03 -13.51 34.78
N LEU A 133 31.56 -14.01 35.88
CA LEU A 133 31.86 -15.44 36.06
C LEU A 133 30.60 -16.33 36.04
N ASP A 134 29.44 -15.78 36.31
CA ASP A 134 28.14 -16.45 36.21
C ASP A 134 27.59 -16.52 34.77
N GLY A 135 28.34 -16.03 33.77
CA GLY A 135 27.99 -16.05 32.34
C GLY A 135 27.18 -14.86 31.86
N ARG A 136 26.73 -13.95 32.74
CA ARG A 136 26.03 -12.72 32.34
C ARG A 136 27.03 -11.71 31.78
N THR A 137 26.57 -10.93 30.80
CA THR A 137 27.30 -9.72 30.35
C THR A 137 26.60 -8.49 30.93
N VAL A 138 27.33 -7.69 31.69
CA VAL A 138 26.85 -6.45 32.29
C VAL A 138 27.60 -5.27 31.70
N TRP A 139 26.88 -4.28 31.21
CA TRP A 139 27.47 -3.05 30.71
C TRP A 139 27.57 -2.04 31.86
N VAL A 140 28.78 -1.57 32.13
CA VAL A 140 29.04 -0.61 33.22
C VAL A 140 29.66 0.67 32.70
N SER A 141 29.21 1.79 33.23
CA SER A 141 29.95 3.06 33.18
C SER A 141 30.80 3.18 34.43
N THR A 142 32.09 3.43 34.26
CA THR A 142 33.05 3.42 35.38
C THR A 142 33.73 4.77 35.49
N ASN A 143 33.99 5.20 36.76
CA ASN A 143 34.84 6.33 37.06
C ASN A 143 35.99 5.86 37.96
N TRP A 144 37.19 6.24 37.61
CA TRP A 144 38.43 5.86 38.28
C TRP A 144 39.04 7.13 38.83
N THR A 145 39.06 7.25 40.18
CA THR A 145 39.49 8.46 40.87
C THR A 145 40.68 8.13 41.79
N PRO A 146 41.84 8.80 41.65
CA PRO A 146 42.96 8.57 42.49
C PRO A 146 42.70 9.06 43.93
N LEU A 147 43.13 8.27 44.92
CA LEU A 147 43.06 8.63 46.31
C LEU A 147 44.47 8.96 46.82
N TYR A 148 44.56 10.07 47.53
CA TYR A 148 45.81 10.58 48.10
C TYR A 148 45.76 10.51 49.65
N ALA A 149 46.90 10.14 50.32
CA ALA A 149 46.98 10.20 51.78
C ALA A 149 46.80 11.66 52.23
N GLU A 150 46.00 11.88 53.28
CA GLU A 150 45.98 13.19 53.94
C GLU A 150 47.40 13.54 54.43
N ALA A 151 47.82 14.78 54.10
CA ALA A 151 49.08 15.31 54.58
C ALA A 151 48.97 15.55 56.11
N GLY A 152 49.18 14.48 56.91
CA GLY A 152 49.40 14.54 58.34
C GLY A 152 50.84 14.85 58.58
N GLU A 153 51.13 16.08 59.07
CA GLU A 153 52.38 16.76 59.49
C GLU A 153 53.18 17.42 58.34
N PRO A 154 53.66 18.62 58.60
CA PRO A 154 54.45 19.39 57.64
C PRO A 154 55.81 18.74 57.41
N ALA A 155 55.91 17.90 56.40
CA ALA A 155 57.19 17.50 55.85
C ALA A 155 57.89 18.73 55.30
N THR A 156 59.01 19.10 55.96
CA THR A 156 59.95 20.11 55.53
C THR A 156 60.15 20.09 54.01
N ALA A 157 59.92 21.22 53.39
CA ALA A 157 59.98 21.49 51.94
C ALA A 157 61.17 20.79 51.27
N SER A 158 60.90 19.84 50.40
CA SER A 158 61.85 19.36 49.38
C SER A 158 61.60 20.10 48.11
N PRO A 159 62.57 20.74 47.47
CA PRO A 159 62.41 21.57 46.30
C PRO A 159 62.52 20.72 45.05
N ALA A 160 61.51 19.97 44.77
CA ALA A 160 61.25 19.41 43.42
C ALA A 160 59.80 18.94 43.41
N GLY A 161 58.93 19.58 42.62
CA GLY A 161 57.52 19.33 42.52
C GLY A 161 57.19 17.88 42.13
N ARG A 162 57.27 16.98 43.11
CA ARG A 162 56.70 15.64 43.01
C ARG A 162 55.24 15.75 43.44
N HIS A 163 54.31 15.63 42.50
CA HIS A 163 52.93 15.36 42.84
C HIS A 163 52.89 14.13 43.74
N ALA A 164 52.16 14.18 44.88
CA ALA A 164 51.97 13.03 45.74
C ALA A 164 51.40 11.88 44.84
N GLN A 165 52.09 10.70 44.95
CA GLN A 165 51.60 9.52 44.23
C GLN A 165 50.30 9.02 44.88
N PRO A 166 49.27 8.65 44.09
CA PRO A 166 48.08 8.04 44.65
C PRO A 166 48.45 6.74 45.39
N TYR A 167 47.86 6.53 46.56
CA TYR A 167 48.05 5.27 47.28
C TYR A 167 47.00 4.23 46.93
N ALA A 168 45.86 4.67 46.33
CA ALA A 168 44.75 3.81 45.88
C ALA A 168 43.94 4.48 44.81
N VAL A 169 43.05 3.71 44.19
CA VAL A 169 42.06 4.18 43.20
C VAL A 169 40.66 3.82 43.67
N LEU A 170 39.77 4.80 43.72
CA LEU A 170 38.34 4.59 43.91
C LEU A 170 37.71 4.33 42.52
N VAL A 171 37.00 3.22 42.40
CA VAL A 171 36.28 2.85 41.20
C VAL A 171 34.79 2.85 41.49
N SER A 172 34.01 3.63 40.76
CA SER A 172 32.55 3.50 40.75
C SER A 172 32.08 2.73 39.51
N LEU A 173 31.09 1.89 39.71
CA LEU A 173 30.49 1.04 38.67
C LEU A 173 28.99 1.31 38.63
N VAL A 174 28.50 1.87 37.53
CA VAL A 174 27.08 2.10 37.30
C VAL A 174 26.60 1.13 36.23
N ASP A 175 25.60 0.30 36.55
CA ASP A 175 25.00 -0.61 35.58
C ASP A 175 24.19 0.19 34.57
N ILE A 176 24.58 0.14 33.29
CA ILE A 176 23.94 0.79 32.17
C ILE A 176 23.34 -0.22 31.19
N THR A 177 23.26 -1.51 31.56
CA THR A 177 22.79 -2.60 30.66
C THR A 177 21.41 -2.30 30.10
N GLN A 178 20.46 -1.98 30.99
CA GLN A 178 19.08 -1.66 30.54
C GLN A 178 19.00 -0.41 29.64
N ILE A 179 19.83 0.61 29.97
CA ILE A 179 19.89 1.84 29.17
C ILE A 179 20.40 1.51 27.75
N ARG A 180 21.46 0.71 27.67
CA ARG A 180 22.08 0.33 26.41
C ARG A 180 21.15 -0.57 25.57
N GLU A 181 20.52 -1.55 26.19
CA GLU A 181 19.51 -2.39 25.54
C GLU A 181 18.31 -1.57 25.02
N ALA A 182 17.82 -0.62 25.81
CA ALA A 182 16.77 0.28 25.43
C ALA A 182 17.20 1.17 24.24
N GLN A 183 18.42 1.71 24.28
CA GLN A 183 18.96 2.49 23.17
C GLN A 183 19.12 1.67 21.87
N GLN A 184 19.62 0.43 21.99
CA GLN A 184 19.72 -0.48 20.83
C GLN A 184 18.33 -0.80 20.27
N ARG A 185 17.36 -1.07 21.16
CA ARG A 185 15.97 -1.33 20.75
C ARG A 185 15.34 -0.11 20.07
N ILE A 186 15.56 1.10 20.62
CA ILE A 186 15.08 2.34 19.99
C ILE A 186 15.73 2.54 18.60
N ARG A 187 17.04 2.32 18.46
CA ARG A 187 17.72 2.39 17.15
C ARG A 187 17.15 1.38 16.17
N HIS A 188 16.92 0.16 16.63
CA HIS A 188 16.32 -0.88 15.77
C HIS A 188 14.92 -0.51 15.34
N LEU A 189 14.07 -0.02 16.24
CA LEU A 189 12.72 0.45 15.94
C LEU A 189 12.71 1.67 15.01
N ALA A 190 13.71 2.55 15.12
CA ALA A 190 13.83 3.70 14.24
C ALA A 190 14.21 3.35 12.79
N THR A 191 14.82 2.18 12.55
CA THR A 191 15.38 1.79 11.25
C THR A 191 14.77 0.54 10.65
N HIS A 192 14.02 -0.26 11.42
CA HIS A 192 13.47 -1.54 10.96
C HIS A 192 11.96 -1.63 11.18
N ASP A 193 11.28 -2.39 10.30
CA ASP A 193 9.89 -2.79 10.47
C ASP A 193 9.77 -3.89 11.53
N THR A 194 8.92 -3.69 12.51
CA THR A 194 8.80 -4.58 13.68
C THR A 194 8.21 -5.96 13.38
N LEU A 195 7.46 -6.08 12.29
CA LEU A 195 6.83 -7.35 11.91
C LEU A 195 7.79 -8.25 11.14
N THR A 196 8.50 -7.68 10.17
CA THR A 196 9.31 -8.43 9.20
C THR A 196 10.81 -8.37 9.47
N GLY A 197 11.27 -7.41 10.27
CA GLY A 197 12.71 -7.18 10.52
C GLY A 197 13.45 -6.55 9.32
N LEU A 198 12.76 -6.20 8.25
CA LEU A 198 13.33 -5.46 7.12
C LEU A 198 13.58 -3.99 7.51
N LEU A 199 14.31 -3.27 6.67
CA LEU A 199 14.41 -1.82 6.83
C LEU A 199 13.02 -1.16 6.71
N ASN A 200 12.78 -0.13 7.52
CA ASN A 200 11.58 0.68 7.41
C ASN A 200 11.77 1.80 6.38
N ARG A 201 10.71 2.61 6.16
CA ARG A 201 10.72 3.73 5.20
C ARG A 201 11.88 4.70 5.43
N CYS A 202 12.11 5.10 6.69
CA CYS A 202 13.14 6.09 7.04
C CYS A 202 14.55 5.59 6.67
N ALA A 203 14.88 4.37 7.06
CA ALA A 203 16.18 3.77 6.75
C ALA A 203 16.37 3.48 5.25
N LEU A 204 15.29 3.17 4.52
CA LEU A 204 15.33 3.04 3.07
C LEU A 204 15.65 4.38 2.39
N GLU A 205 14.97 5.46 2.79
CA GLU A 205 15.18 6.80 2.21
C GLU A 205 16.63 7.27 2.40
N ASP A 206 17.18 7.13 3.61
CA ASP A 206 18.58 7.45 3.92
C ASP A 206 19.55 6.62 3.06
N ARG A 207 19.29 5.31 2.94
CA ARG A 207 20.16 4.41 2.18
C ARG A 207 20.09 4.66 0.69
N LEU A 208 18.91 5.00 0.16
CA LEU A 208 18.70 5.36 -1.23
C LEU A 208 19.39 6.69 -1.57
N GLU A 209 19.33 7.69 -0.69
CA GLU A 209 20.04 8.95 -0.86
C GLU A 209 21.56 8.73 -0.96
N HIS A 210 22.09 7.88 -0.08
CA HIS A 210 23.52 7.51 -0.10
C HIS A 210 23.91 6.77 -1.39
N ALA A 211 23.12 5.78 -1.82
CA ALA A 211 23.34 5.01 -3.04
C ALA A 211 23.30 5.92 -4.29
N LEU A 212 22.36 6.85 -4.35
CA LEU A 212 22.27 7.83 -5.44
C LEU A 212 23.47 8.76 -5.50
N ALA A 213 23.95 9.25 -4.34
CA ALA A 213 25.15 10.08 -4.27
C ALA A 213 26.41 9.32 -4.74
N LEU A 214 26.51 8.03 -4.41
CA LEU A 214 27.59 7.16 -4.84
C LEU A 214 27.51 6.87 -6.35
N ALA A 215 26.32 6.55 -6.85
CA ALA A 215 26.04 6.28 -8.25
C ALA A 215 26.38 7.48 -9.15
N ARG A 216 26.05 8.71 -8.72
CA ARG A 216 26.44 9.94 -9.44
C ARG A 216 27.95 10.09 -9.60
N ARG A 217 28.72 9.75 -8.54
CA ARG A 217 30.19 9.84 -8.60
C ARG A 217 30.81 8.77 -9.50
N ASN A 218 30.25 7.57 -9.48
CA ASN A 218 30.80 6.40 -10.16
C ASN A 218 30.23 6.20 -11.57
N GLY A 219 29.23 6.97 -11.98
CA GLY A 219 28.52 6.78 -13.25
C GLY A 219 27.72 5.47 -13.32
N THR A 220 27.32 4.91 -12.17
CA THR A 220 26.52 3.69 -12.06
C THR A 220 25.04 3.99 -11.98
N ARG A 221 24.20 2.95 -11.98
CA ARG A 221 22.73 3.05 -11.89
C ARG A 221 22.23 2.52 -10.56
N VAL A 222 21.13 3.08 -10.10
CA VAL A 222 20.34 2.55 -8.98
C VAL A 222 18.95 2.26 -9.49
N SER A 223 18.47 1.04 -9.29
CA SER A 223 17.09 0.65 -9.64
C SER A 223 16.26 0.48 -8.38
N VAL A 224 15.09 1.08 -8.37
CA VAL A 224 14.10 0.94 -7.29
C VAL A 224 12.94 0.11 -7.80
N MET A 225 12.60 -0.96 -7.10
CA MET A 225 11.42 -1.77 -7.33
C MET A 225 10.42 -1.52 -6.22
N PHE A 226 9.22 -1.09 -6.54
CA PHE A 226 8.09 -0.98 -5.62
C PHE A 226 7.19 -2.20 -5.82
N LEU A 227 6.87 -2.90 -4.74
CA LEU A 227 6.14 -4.17 -4.77
C LEU A 227 4.89 -4.08 -3.89
N ASP A 228 3.80 -4.69 -4.35
CA ASP A 228 2.55 -4.79 -3.61
C ASP A 228 1.95 -6.20 -3.81
N LEU A 229 1.50 -6.82 -2.71
CA LEU A 229 0.93 -8.16 -2.75
C LEU A 229 -0.51 -8.14 -3.25
N ASP A 230 -0.74 -8.83 -4.36
CA ASP A 230 -2.05 -8.83 -5.00
C ASP A 230 -3.14 -9.40 -4.10
N ARG A 231 -4.20 -8.61 -3.87
CA ARG A 231 -5.38 -8.98 -3.07
C ARG A 231 -5.08 -9.34 -1.60
N PHE A 232 -4.00 -8.84 -1.01
CA PHE A 232 -3.64 -9.11 0.39
C PHE A 232 -4.76 -8.78 1.38
N LYS A 233 -5.51 -7.71 1.14
CA LYS A 233 -6.70 -7.36 1.94
C LYS A 233 -7.72 -8.49 2.00
N ASN A 234 -8.00 -9.16 0.87
CA ASN A 234 -8.94 -10.28 0.83
C ASN A 234 -8.46 -11.46 1.67
N ILE A 235 -7.13 -11.68 1.73
CA ILE A 235 -6.52 -12.72 2.57
C ILE A 235 -6.76 -12.39 4.04
N ASN A 236 -6.50 -11.14 4.46
CA ASN A 236 -6.78 -10.69 5.81
C ASN A 236 -8.26 -10.79 6.19
N ASP A 237 -9.15 -10.37 5.28
CA ASP A 237 -10.59 -10.38 5.51
C ASP A 237 -11.14 -11.82 5.61
N THR A 238 -10.51 -12.80 4.94
CA THR A 238 -10.94 -14.20 4.90
C THR A 238 -10.28 -15.07 5.97
N LEU A 239 -8.96 -14.94 6.18
CA LEU A 239 -8.14 -15.81 7.03
C LEU A 239 -7.67 -15.12 8.32
N GLY A 240 -7.92 -13.82 8.46
CA GLY A 240 -7.56 -13.02 9.63
C GLY A 240 -6.17 -12.42 9.58
N HIS A 241 -5.96 -11.35 10.39
CA HIS A 241 -4.72 -10.57 10.40
C HIS A 241 -3.48 -11.36 10.84
N GLN A 242 -3.63 -12.35 11.75
CA GLN A 242 -2.50 -13.16 12.18
C GLN A 242 -1.92 -14.00 11.05
N PHE A 243 -2.79 -14.54 10.19
CA PHE A 243 -2.39 -15.26 8.99
C PHE A 243 -1.67 -14.32 7.99
N GLY A 244 -2.21 -13.10 7.78
CA GLY A 244 -1.57 -12.08 6.96
C GLY A 244 -0.19 -11.67 7.49
N ASP A 245 -0.01 -11.56 8.80
CA ASP A 245 1.28 -11.26 9.43
C ASP A 245 2.32 -12.36 9.19
N GLN A 246 1.92 -13.64 9.21
CA GLN A 246 2.81 -14.76 8.89
C GLN A 246 3.19 -14.73 7.41
N LEU A 247 2.23 -14.48 6.51
CA LEU A 247 2.48 -14.33 5.09
C LEU A 247 3.50 -13.21 4.82
N LEU A 248 3.35 -12.05 5.46
CA LEU A 248 4.28 -10.93 5.31
C LEU A 248 5.71 -11.27 5.76
N ARG A 249 5.87 -12.06 6.84
CA ARG A 249 7.19 -12.54 7.28
C ARG A 249 7.83 -13.50 6.26
N GLU A 250 7.05 -14.41 5.68
CA GLU A 250 7.55 -15.32 4.66
C GLU A 250 7.88 -14.60 3.35
N VAL A 251 7.06 -13.62 2.95
CA VAL A 251 7.35 -12.75 1.80
C VAL A 251 8.67 -12.01 2.02
N ALA A 252 8.87 -11.42 3.19
CA ALA A 252 10.11 -10.74 3.55
C ALA A 252 11.33 -11.65 3.41
N ALA A 253 11.24 -12.88 3.92
CA ALA A 253 12.32 -13.88 3.82
C ALA A 253 12.61 -14.26 2.35
N ARG A 254 11.58 -14.46 1.53
CA ARG A 254 11.76 -14.76 0.08
C ARG A 254 12.36 -13.57 -0.67
N LEU A 255 11.98 -12.34 -0.35
CA LEU A 255 12.55 -11.14 -0.95
C LEU A 255 14.03 -10.98 -0.59
N GLN A 256 14.39 -11.21 0.68
CA GLN A 256 15.80 -11.20 1.12
C GLN A 256 16.62 -12.27 0.40
N ALA A 257 16.07 -13.47 0.21
CA ALA A 257 16.75 -14.54 -0.55
C ALA A 257 16.92 -14.20 -2.05
N CYS A 258 16.06 -13.31 -2.58
CA CYS A 258 16.18 -12.79 -3.94
C CYS A 258 17.14 -11.60 -4.05
N ALA A 259 17.61 -11.02 -2.98
CA ALA A 259 18.52 -9.86 -2.95
C ALA A 259 19.96 -10.32 -2.69
N ARG A 260 20.95 -9.56 -3.17
CA ARG A 260 22.37 -9.72 -2.85
C ARG A 260 22.72 -8.92 -1.61
N GLU A 261 23.88 -9.14 -1.02
CA GLU A 261 24.35 -8.37 0.12
C GLU A 261 24.40 -6.84 -0.11
N ALA A 262 24.71 -6.43 -1.34
CA ALA A 262 24.72 -5.02 -1.76
C ALA A 262 23.30 -4.45 -2.00
N ASP A 263 22.29 -5.30 -2.20
CA ASP A 263 20.93 -4.86 -2.46
C ASP A 263 20.22 -4.55 -1.13
N THR A 264 19.21 -3.70 -1.19
CA THR A 264 18.43 -3.32 0.00
C THR A 264 16.99 -3.77 -0.14
N VAL A 265 16.45 -4.42 0.89
CA VAL A 265 15.03 -4.79 0.98
C VAL A 265 14.40 -4.06 2.15
N ALA A 266 13.28 -3.41 1.92
CA ALA A 266 12.55 -2.64 2.92
C ALA A 266 11.04 -2.92 2.84
N ARG A 267 10.33 -2.69 3.96
CA ARG A 267 8.87 -2.66 4.01
C ARG A 267 8.40 -1.27 4.42
N LEU A 268 7.47 -0.69 3.63
CA LEU A 268 6.97 0.66 3.88
C LEU A 268 5.77 0.68 4.82
N GLY A 269 5.00 -0.40 4.82
CA GLY A 269 3.78 -0.60 5.62
C GLY A 269 2.78 -1.49 4.88
N GLY A 270 1.79 -2.04 5.59
CA GLY A 270 0.80 -2.92 4.96
C GLY A 270 1.44 -4.06 4.15
N ASP A 271 1.11 -4.16 2.88
CA ASP A 271 1.58 -5.10 1.88
C ASP A 271 2.63 -4.53 0.91
N GLU A 272 3.16 -3.33 1.20
CA GLU A 272 4.11 -2.62 0.35
C GLU A 272 5.57 -2.92 0.74
N PHE A 273 6.35 -3.38 -0.23
CA PHE A 273 7.78 -3.62 -0.11
C PHE A 273 8.56 -2.84 -1.15
N VAL A 274 9.82 -2.56 -0.85
CA VAL A 274 10.75 -1.93 -1.80
C VAL A 274 12.05 -2.72 -1.85
N VAL A 275 12.55 -2.94 -3.06
CA VAL A 275 13.88 -3.51 -3.30
C VAL A 275 14.71 -2.49 -4.09
N MET A 276 15.83 -2.07 -3.51
CA MET A 276 16.81 -1.21 -4.15
C MET A 276 17.99 -2.05 -4.63
N LEU A 277 18.33 -1.91 -5.89
CA LEU A 277 19.42 -2.63 -6.56
C LEU A 277 20.51 -1.65 -6.98
N GLU A 278 21.75 -1.95 -6.61
CA GLU A 278 22.90 -1.11 -6.97
C GLU A 278 23.68 -1.70 -8.15
N SER A 279 24.12 -0.82 -9.06
CA SER A 279 25.05 -1.11 -10.14
C SER A 279 24.58 -2.20 -11.13
N LEU A 280 23.27 -2.39 -11.30
CA LEU A 280 22.72 -3.31 -12.30
C LEU A 280 22.30 -2.57 -13.58
N ASP A 281 22.47 -3.25 -14.71
CA ASP A 281 21.89 -2.83 -15.98
C ASP A 281 20.40 -3.20 -16.07
N SER A 282 19.72 -2.75 -17.11
CA SER A 282 18.30 -3.01 -17.31
C SER A 282 17.98 -4.52 -17.40
N MET A 283 18.88 -5.32 -17.97
CA MET A 283 18.71 -6.78 -18.05
C MET A 283 18.91 -7.45 -16.69
N GLY A 284 19.86 -6.99 -15.89
CA GLY A 284 20.08 -7.45 -14.53
C GLY A 284 18.89 -7.15 -13.62
N THR A 285 18.40 -5.91 -13.67
CA THR A 285 17.20 -5.48 -12.96
C THR A 285 15.99 -6.33 -13.31
N ARG A 286 15.76 -6.56 -14.61
CA ARG A 286 14.67 -7.42 -15.10
C ARG A 286 14.75 -8.85 -14.56
N ARG A 287 15.95 -9.47 -14.56
CA ARG A 287 16.13 -10.83 -14.00
C ARG A 287 15.82 -10.91 -12.52
N VAL A 288 16.12 -9.86 -11.76
CA VAL A 288 15.74 -9.80 -10.33
C VAL A 288 14.23 -9.73 -10.20
N ALA A 289 13.54 -8.90 -10.99
CA ALA A 289 12.08 -8.84 -10.99
C ALA A 289 11.43 -10.19 -11.33
N GLU A 290 11.92 -10.87 -12.38
CA GLU A 290 11.46 -12.20 -12.77
C GLU A 290 11.70 -13.25 -11.67
N ARG A 291 12.84 -13.18 -10.97
CA ARG A 291 13.15 -14.05 -9.83
C ARG A 291 12.21 -13.80 -8.66
N ILE A 292 11.90 -12.54 -8.35
CA ILE A 292 10.95 -12.16 -7.29
C ILE A 292 9.55 -12.67 -7.64
N LEU A 293 9.07 -12.47 -8.88
CA LEU A 293 7.77 -12.98 -9.32
C LEU A 293 7.67 -14.50 -9.15
N ALA A 294 8.71 -15.25 -9.57
CA ALA A 294 8.76 -16.69 -9.42
C ALA A 294 8.79 -17.13 -7.95
N ALA A 295 9.56 -16.43 -7.10
CA ALA A 295 9.69 -16.76 -5.68
C ALA A 295 8.40 -16.48 -4.90
N ILE A 296 7.72 -15.36 -5.17
CA ILE A 296 6.46 -15.02 -4.52
C ILE A 296 5.30 -15.84 -5.09
N GLY A 297 5.29 -16.14 -6.40
CA GLY A 297 4.28 -16.98 -7.02
C GLY A 297 4.33 -18.46 -6.61
N ALA A 298 5.42 -18.90 -5.96
CA ALA A 298 5.50 -20.24 -5.38
C ALA A 298 4.58 -20.36 -4.14
N PRO A 299 3.97 -21.54 -3.89
CA PRO A 299 3.03 -21.70 -2.80
C PRO A 299 3.63 -21.37 -1.44
N PHE A 300 2.82 -20.72 -0.59
CA PHE A 300 3.10 -20.48 0.82
C PHE A 300 2.41 -21.55 1.66
N HIS A 301 3.09 -22.10 2.67
CA HIS A 301 2.54 -23.10 3.57
C HIS A 301 2.42 -22.50 4.97
N ILE A 302 1.25 -21.96 5.30
CA ILE A 302 0.99 -21.29 6.56
C ILE A 302 -0.11 -22.04 7.30
N GLU A 303 0.15 -22.43 8.56
CA GLU A 303 -0.81 -23.14 9.42
C GLU A 303 -1.41 -24.40 8.75
N GLY A 304 -0.65 -25.08 7.89
CA GLY A 304 -1.08 -26.29 7.18
C GLY A 304 -1.96 -26.02 5.95
N GLN A 305 -2.14 -24.75 5.57
CA GLN A 305 -2.84 -24.36 4.35
C GLN A 305 -1.83 -23.95 3.27
N GLU A 306 -2.13 -24.31 2.03
CA GLU A 306 -1.38 -23.88 0.85
C GLU A 306 -2.06 -22.64 0.24
N LEU A 307 -1.30 -21.55 0.08
CA LEU A 307 -1.79 -20.29 -0.47
C LEU A 307 -0.90 -19.82 -1.63
N PHE A 308 -1.53 -19.33 -2.69
CA PHE A 308 -0.87 -18.69 -3.82
C PHE A 308 -1.14 -17.18 -3.78
N VAL A 309 -0.09 -16.38 -3.85
CA VAL A 309 -0.16 -14.91 -3.84
C VAL A 309 0.64 -14.39 -5.02
N GLY A 310 0.07 -13.45 -5.77
CA GLY A 310 0.78 -12.69 -6.77
C GLY A 310 1.45 -11.45 -6.18
N VAL A 311 2.36 -10.86 -6.93
CA VAL A 311 2.98 -9.57 -6.60
C VAL A 311 3.02 -8.68 -7.84
N SER A 312 2.60 -7.44 -7.71
CA SER A 312 2.72 -6.40 -8.74
C SER A 312 3.97 -5.57 -8.47
N ILE A 313 4.85 -5.42 -9.47
CA ILE A 313 6.16 -4.76 -9.31
C ILE A 313 6.27 -3.58 -10.27
N GLY A 314 6.63 -2.41 -9.75
CA GLY A 314 7.00 -1.24 -10.55
C GLY A 314 8.48 -0.92 -10.41
N ILE A 315 9.14 -0.58 -11.49
CA ILE A 315 10.58 -0.36 -11.57
C ILE A 315 10.87 1.06 -12.04
N ALA A 316 11.69 1.81 -11.30
CA ALA A 316 12.27 3.08 -11.72
C ALA A 316 13.80 3.03 -11.60
N VAL A 317 14.51 3.71 -12.50
CA VAL A 317 15.97 3.61 -12.63
C VAL A 317 16.61 5.00 -12.63
N ALA A 318 17.48 5.27 -11.67
CA ALA A 318 18.32 6.46 -11.66
C ALA A 318 19.54 6.30 -12.59
N PRO A 319 19.99 7.38 -13.27
CA PRO A 319 19.47 8.76 -13.22
C PRO A 319 18.32 9.04 -14.22
N HIS A 320 17.92 8.05 -15.05
CA HIS A 320 16.96 8.26 -16.15
C HIS A 320 15.59 8.71 -15.64
N ASP A 321 15.09 8.05 -14.59
CA ASP A 321 13.73 8.28 -14.07
C ASP A 321 13.71 9.28 -12.92
N GLY A 322 14.84 9.69 -12.40
CA GLY A 322 14.98 10.66 -11.32
C GLY A 322 16.33 10.54 -10.64
N ASP A 323 16.63 11.52 -9.82
CA ASP A 323 17.89 11.63 -9.13
C ASP A 323 17.74 11.91 -7.62
N ASP A 324 16.52 11.82 -7.10
CA ASP A 324 16.18 11.91 -5.69
C ASP A 324 15.27 10.74 -5.25
N PRO A 325 15.29 10.36 -3.95
CA PRO A 325 14.53 9.22 -3.43
C PRO A 325 13.02 9.33 -3.68
N ASN A 326 12.42 10.49 -3.42
CA ASN A 326 10.98 10.68 -3.51
C ASN A 326 10.48 10.52 -4.95
N THR A 327 11.21 11.08 -5.92
CA THR A 327 10.87 10.96 -7.34
C THR A 327 10.95 9.51 -7.80
N LEU A 328 12.00 8.76 -7.41
CA LEU A 328 12.16 7.37 -7.81
C LEU A 328 11.11 6.46 -7.19
N LEU A 329 10.83 6.62 -5.89
CA LEU A 329 9.78 5.85 -5.21
C LEU A 329 8.41 6.12 -5.82
N ARG A 330 8.05 7.38 -6.05
CA ARG A 330 6.78 7.76 -6.70
C ARG A 330 6.65 7.17 -8.11
N LYS A 331 7.74 7.17 -8.89
CA LYS A 331 7.73 6.64 -10.25
C LYS A 331 7.70 5.11 -10.29
N ALA A 332 8.37 4.45 -9.34
CA ALA A 332 8.27 3.01 -9.18
C ALA A 332 6.85 2.60 -8.74
N ASP A 333 6.23 3.33 -7.81
CA ASP A 333 4.83 3.12 -7.41
C ASP A 333 3.86 3.28 -8.60
N ALA A 334 4.01 4.34 -9.41
CA ALA A 334 3.21 4.52 -10.62
C ALA A 334 3.34 3.34 -11.61
N ALA A 335 4.56 2.80 -11.76
CA ALA A 335 4.80 1.63 -12.60
C ALA A 335 4.20 0.34 -11.99
N MET A 336 4.23 0.17 -10.68
CA MET A 336 3.60 -0.94 -9.96
C MET A 336 2.08 -0.91 -10.15
N TYR A 337 1.49 0.28 -10.09
CA TYR A 337 0.07 0.45 -10.37
C TYR A 337 -0.30 -0.02 -11.78
N LEU A 338 0.52 0.31 -12.81
CA LEU A 338 0.33 -0.22 -14.17
C LEU A 338 0.44 -1.75 -14.23
N ALA A 339 1.33 -2.36 -13.40
CA ALA A 339 1.39 -3.81 -13.31
C ALA A 339 0.08 -4.41 -12.79
N LYS A 340 -0.57 -3.76 -11.82
CA LYS A 340 -1.92 -4.14 -11.34
C LYS A 340 -2.97 -4.05 -12.43
N GLU A 341 -2.98 -2.99 -13.23
CA GLU A 341 -3.92 -2.82 -14.36
C GLU A 341 -3.72 -3.86 -15.46
N ARG A 342 -2.48 -4.25 -15.75
CA ARG A 342 -2.14 -5.22 -16.79
C ARG A 342 -2.30 -6.69 -16.36
N GLY A 343 -3.15 -6.94 -15.39
CA GLY A 343 -3.55 -8.30 -14.98
C GLY A 343 -2.85 -8.80 -13.73
N ARG A 344 -2.13 -7.96 -12.99
CA ARG A 344 -1.40 -8.31 -11.76
C ARG A 344 -0.32 -9.37 -11.98
N ASN A 345 0.39 -9.77 -10.92
CA ASN A 345 1.45 -10.78 -10.97
C ASN A 345 2.42 -10.59 -12.14
N ASN A 346 2.85 -9.35 -12.35
CA ASN A 346 3.82 -8.96 -13.38
C ASN A 346 4.65 -7.77 -12.92
N PHE A 347 5.64 -7.38 -13.72
CA PHE A 347 6.37 -6.15 -13.48
C PHE A 347 6.23 -5.17 -14.65
N GLN A 348 6.31 -3.88 -14.34
CA GLN A 348 6.36 -2.79 -15.31
C GLN A 348 7.51 -1.85 -14.98
N THR A 349 8.16 -1.34 -16.03
CA THR A 349 9.18 -0.29 -15.88
C THR A 349 8.55 1.06 -16.13
N PHE A 350 8.91 2.04 -15.33
CA PHE A 350 8.45 3.41 -15.52
C PHE A 350 8.82 3.94 -16.92
N THR A 351 7.89 4.64 -17.52
CA THR A 351 8.09 5.42 -18.75
C THR A 351 7.46 6.80 -18.55
N SER A 352 7.95 7.84 -19.24
CA SER A 352 7.41 9.20 -19.10
C SER A 352 5.89 9.29 -19.38
N ASP A 353 5.38 8.47 -20.30
CA ASP A 353 3.95 8.42 -20.62
C ASP A 353 3.09 7.92 -19.43
N LEU A 354 3.72 7.29 -18.44
CA LEU A 354 3.05 6.76 -17.26
C LEU A 354 2.70 7.86 -16.24
N ASP A 355 3.58 8.83 -16.05
CA ASP A 355 3.33 9.98 -15.17
C ASP A 355 2.11 10.78 -15.65
N ASP A 356 1.98 10.93 -16.98
CA ASP A 356 0.83 11.58 -17.59
C ASP A 356 -0.46 10.76 -17.39
N ARG A 357 -0.38 9.43 -17.46
CA ARG A 357 -1.54 8.54 -17.22
C ARG A 357 -2.02 8.60 -15.77
N VAL A 358 -1.12 8.49 -14.80
CA VAL A 358 -1.47 8.56 -13.37
C VAL A 358 -2.07 9.92 -13.02
N SER A 359 -1.43 11.01 -13.49
CA SER A 359 -1.93 12.37 -13.29
C SER A 359 -3.30 12.58 -13.96
N ARG A 360 -3.49 12.04 -15.17
CA ARG A 360 -4.75 12.07 -15.91
C ARG A 360 -5.85 11.34 -15.14
N ARG A 361 -5.56 10.16 -14.62
CA ARG A 361 -6.51 9.35 -13.87
C ARG A 361 -6.99 10.05 -12.59
N PHE A 362 -6.08 10.60 -11.79
CA PHE A 362 -6.44 11.37 -10.59
C PHE A 362 -7.37 12.54 -10.93
N ARG A 363 -7.11 13.23 -12.06
CA ARG A 363 -8.00 14.30 -12.54
C ARG A 363 -9.34 13.77 -13.04
N ILE A 364 -9.37 12.59 -13.70
CA ILE A 364 -10.60 11.93 -14.13
C ILE A 364 -11.44 11.55 -12.91
N GLU A 365 -10.88 10.88 -11.90
CA GLU A 365 -11.58 10.52 -10.67
C GLU A 365 -12.16 11.75 -9.96
N SER A 366 -11.33 12.77 -9.77
CA SER A 366 -11.76 14.03 -9.15
C SER A 366 -12.84 14.75 -9.96
N GLY A 367 -12.80 14.63 -11.28
CA GLY A 367 -13.81 15.16 -12.19
C GLY A 367 -15.13 14.39 -12.10
N LEU A 368 -15.09 13.05 -12.12
CA LEU A 368 -16.26 12.17 -12.06
C LEU A 368 -17.11 12.41 -10.81
N ARG A 369 -16.50 12.61 -9.65
CA ARG A 369 -17.22 12.93 -8.39
C ARG A 369 -18.11 14.16 -8.50
N ARG A 370 -17.78 15.09 -9.41
CA ARG A 370 -18.50 16.36 -9.60
C ARG A 370 -19.31 16.40 -10.89
N ALA A 371 -19.11 15.44 -11.78
CA ALA A 371 -19.69 15.45 -13.11
C ALA A 371 -21.23 15.37 -13.11
N SER A 372 -21.81 14.59 -12.17
CA SER A 372 -23.26 14.48 -12.01
C SER A 372 -23.88 15.81 -11.58
N ASP A 373 -23.29 16.47 -10.58
CA ASP A 373 -23.80 17.76 -10.03
C ASP A 373 -23.67 18.90 -11.06
N ARG A 374 -22.66 18.80 -11.95
CA ARG A 374 -22.39 19.81 -12.97
C ARG A 374 -23.10 19.58 -14.29
N ASN A 375 -23.93 18.52 -14.40
CA ASN A 375 -24.57 18.12 -15.65
C ASN A 375 -23.58 17.94 -16.80
N GLU A 376 -22.42 17.35 -16.54
CA GLU A 376 -21.37 17.11 -17.53
C GLU A 376 -21.61 15.81 -18.33
N PHE A 377 -22.47 14.91 -17.85
CA PHE A 377 -22.85 13.71 -18.58
C PHE A 377 -23.93 14.01 -19.63
N TYR A 378 -23.83 13.36 -20.77
CA TYR A 378 -24.86 13.34 -21.81
C TYR A 378 -24.88 11.98 -22.50
N ALA A 379 -25.97 11.67 -23.20
CA ALA A 379 -26.11 10.42 -23.92
C ALA A 379 -26.19 10.65 -25.43
N ASN A 380 -25.45 9.84 -26.19
CA ASN A 380 -25.66 9.62 -27.59
C ASN A 380 -26.38 8.30 -27.78
N TYR A 381 -27.01 8.15 -28.92
CA TYR A 381 -27.89 7.02 -29.22
C TYR A 381 -27.49 6.38 -30.53
N GLN A 382 -27.46 5.03 -30.57
CA GLN A 382 -27.14 4.28 -31.76
C GLN A 382 -28.33 3.38 -32.13
N PRO A 383 -28.77 3.39 -33.41
CA PRO A 383 -29.94 2.62 -33.81
C PRO A 383 -29.61 1.14 -33.94
N ARG A 384 -30.56 0.29 -33.53
CA ARG A 384 -30.61 -1.15 -33.77
C ARG A 384 -31.61 -1.43 -34.88
N VAL A 385 -31.23 -2.24 -35.86
CA VAL A 385 -31.97 -2.50 -37.09
C VAL A 385 -32.27 -3.98 -37.21
N ASP A 386 -33.52 -4.31 -37.49
CA ASP A 386 -33.93 -5.67 -37.82
C ASP A 386 -33.33 -6.07 -39.19
N VAL A 387 -32.55 -7.15 -39.19
CA VAL A 387 -31.78 -7.62 -40.37
C VAL A 387 -32.70 -7.97 -41.54
N ARG A 388 -33.85 -8.55 -41.28
CA ARG A 388 -34.79 -9.03 -42.29
C ARG A 388 -35.60 -7.88 -42.93
N THR A 389 -36.10 -6.95 -42.13
CA THR A 389 -36.98 -5.87 -42.60
C THR A 389 -36.24 -4.58 -42.89
N GLY A 390 -35.02 -4.42 -42.41
CA GLY A 390 -34.25 -3.18 -42.49
C GLY A 390 -34.83 -2.04 -41.65
N ARG A 391 -35.75 -2.29 -40.71
CA ARG A 391 -36.41 -1.26 -39.89
C ARG A 391 -35.66 -1.03 -38.60
N ILE A 392 -35.59 0.22 -38.12
CA ILE A 392 -35.08 0.56 -36.80
C ILE A 392 -36.10 0.08 -35.76
N VAL A 393 -35.68 -0.83 -34.87
CA VAL A 393 -36.53 -1.45 -33.85
C VAL A 393 -36.18 -1.00 -32.43
N GLY A 394 -35.00 -0.45 -32.24
CA GLY A 394 -34.52 0.03 -30.96
C GLY A 394 -33.35 0.99 -31.10
N VAL A 395 -32.88 1.47 -29.96
CA VAL A 395 -31.71 2.34 -29.86
C VAL A 395 -30.93 1.96 -28.59
N GLU A 396 -29.63 2.02 -28.66
CA GLU A 396 -28.77 1.88 -27.51
C GLU A 396 -28.33 3.26 -26.98
N ALA A 397 -28.45 3.47 -25.67
CA ALA A 397 -27.99 4.69 -25.00
C ALA A 397 -26.52 4.55 -24.61
N LEU A 398 -25.71 5.42 -25.15
CA LEU A 398 -24.26 5.43 -24.97
C LEU A 398 -23.83 6.69 -24.24
N ILE A 399 -23.39 6.53 -22.98
CA ILE A 399 -22.95 7.65 -22.16
C ILE A 399 -21.75 8.38 -22.78
N ARG A 400 -21.67 9.66 -22.56
CA ARG A 400 -20.57 10.57 -22.91
C ARG A 400 -20.34 11.52 -21.75
N TRP A 401 -19.12 11.93 -21.58
CA TRP A 401 -18.77 12.92 -20.55
C TRP A 401 -18.10 14.14 -21.19
N ASN A 402 -18.69 15.31 -20.97
CA ASN A 402 -18.10 16.60 -21.37
C ASN A 402 -17.39 17.22 -20.18
N SER A 403 -16.20 16.71 -19.90
CA SER A 403 -15.38 17.15 -18.77
C SER A 403 -14.86 18.58 -18.98
N ALA A 404 -14.88 19.39 -17.92
CA ALA A 404 -14.29 20.72 -17.93
C ALA A 404 -12.79 20.71 -18.20
N ASP A 405 -12.09 19.65 -17.74
CA ASP A 405 -10.63 19.53 -17.83
C ASP A 405 -10.16 18.84 -19.14
N PHE A 406 -10.96 17.92 -19.68
CA PHE A 406 -10.57 17.05 -20.80
C PHE A 406 -11.45 17.21 -22.05
N GLY A 407 -12.49 18.03 -22.00
CA GLY A 407 -13.48 18.11 -23.07
C GLY A 407 -14.31 16.84 -23.19
N ARG A 408 -14.67 16.46 -24.42
CA ARG A 408 -15.54 15.30 -24.70
C ARG A 408 -14.77 13.98 -24.54
N LEU A 409 -15.17 13.16 -23.57
CA LEU A 409 -14.61 11.84 -23.31
C LEU A 409 -15.58 10.73 -23.73
N MET A 410 -15.01 9.67 -24.33
CA MET A 410 -15.72 8.43 -24.67
C MET A 410 -15.72 7.46 -23.48
N PRO A 411 -16.67 6.51 -23.38
CA PRO A 411 -16.78 5.57 -22.26
C PRO A 411 -15.46 4.86 -21.90
N GLY A 412 -14.76 4.31 -22.87
CA GLY A 412 -13.48 3.62 -22.67
C GLY A 412 -12.36 4.48 -22.09
N GLN A 413 -12.57 5.79 -21.90
CA GLN A 413 -11.59 6.72 -21.33
C GLN A 413 -11.84 7.04 -19.85
N PHE A 414 -13.01 6.64 -19.28
CA PHE A 414 -13.36 6.96 -17.89
C PHE A 414 -14.17 5.88 -17.16
N ILE A 415 -14.79 4.92 -17.87
CA ILE A 415 -15.64 3.89 -17.23
C ILE A 415 -14.82 2.99 -16.33
N GLN A 416 -13.62 2.56 -16.77
CA GLN A 416 -12.74 1.73 -15.95
C GLN A 416 -12.37 2.45 -14.65
N ASP A 417 -12.01 3.74 -14.71
CA ASP A 417 -11.69 4.54 -13.53
C ASP A 417 -12.92 4.68 -12.60
N ALA A 418 -14.12 4.81 -13.17
CA ALA A 418 -15.37 4.87 -12.42
C ALA A 418 -15.68 3.53 -11.72
N GLU A 419 -15.43 2.40 -12.37
CA GLU A 419 -15.60 1.06 -11.78
C GLU A 419 -14.65 0.83 -10.61
N GLU A 420 -13.37 1.14 -10.76
CA GLU A 420 -12.38 0.94 -9.71
C GLU A 420 -12.60 1.83 -8.48
N THR A 421 -13.17 3.01 -8.68
CA THR A 421 -13.50 3.95 -7.59
C THR A 421 -14.90 3.78 -7.00
N GLY A 422 -15.73 2.89 -7.59
CA GLY A 422 -17.12 2.67 -7.19
C GLY A 422 -18.10 3.77 -7.64
N LEU A 423 -17.64 4.78 -8.37
CA LEU A 423 -18.48 5.86 -8.88
C LEU A 423 -19.39 5.41 -10.04
N ILE A 424 -19.13 4.25 -10.62
CA ILE A 424 -19.88 3.70 -11.74
C ILE A 424 -21.37 3.53 -11.43
N VAL A 425 -21.75 3.19 -10.18
CA VAL A 425 -23.15 3.01 -9.79
C VAL A 425 -23.96 4.32 -9.91
N GLU A 426 -23.32 5.47 -9.66
CA GLU A 426 -23.94 6.78 -9.84
C GLU A 426 -24.12 7.11 -11.34
N ILE A 427 -23.14 6.73 -12.14
CA ILE A 427 -23.19 6.86 -13.61
C ILE A 427 -24.30 5.97 -14.18
N ASP A 428 -24.40 4.73 -13.72
CA ASP A 428 -25.48 3.80 -14.12
C ASP A 428 -26.87 4.36 -13.77
N ARG A 429 -27.00 4.94 -12.59
CA ARG A 429 -28.24 5.61 -12.17
C ARG A 429 -28.58 6.81 -13.09
N TRP A 430 -27.56 7.57 -13.46
CA TRP A 430 -27.71 8.72 -14.34
C TRP A 430 -28.16 8.29 -15.74
N ILE A 431 -27.45 7.35 -16.38
CA ILE A 431 -27.75 6.93 -17.76
C ILE A 431 -29.11 6.23 -17.84
N LEU A 432 -29.46 5.40 -16.85
CA LEU A 432 -30.76 4.75 -16.78
C LEU A 432 -31.90 5.78 -16.78
N ARG A 433 -31.80 6.82 -15.95
CA ARG A 433 -32.80 7.90 -15.90
C ARG A 433 -32.83 8.69 -17.19
N ALA A 434 -31.66 9.12 -17.68
CA ALA A 434 -31.57 9.94 -18.89
C ALA A 434 -32.11 9.21 -20.14
N ALA A 435 -31.81 7.92 -20.29
CA ALA A 435 -32.28 7.09 -21.38
C ALA A 435 -33.80 6.86 -21.31
N CYS A 436 -34.37 6.57 -20.14
CA CYS A 436 -35.80 6.42 -19.94
C CYS A 436 -36.56 7.73 -20.25
N ASP A 437 -36.07 8.86 -19.73
CA ASP A 437 -36.68 10.17 -20.01
C ASP A 437 -36.64 10.51 -21.49
N GLN A 438 -35.54 10.20 -22.17
CA GLN A 438 -35.41 10.45 -23.60
C GLN A 438 -36.33 9.54 -24.45
N LEU A 439 -36.43 8.25 -24.10
CA LEU A 439 -37.36 7.34 -24.77
C LEU A 439 -38.80 7.78 -24.57
N ALA A 440 -39.20 8.20 -23.36
CA ALA A 440 -40.54 8.73 -23.12
C ALA A 440 -40.85 9.99 -23.95
N ARG A 441 -39.85 10.86 -24.16
CA ARG A 441 -39.99 12.00 -25.08
C ARG A 441 -40.23 11.54 -26.52
N TRP A 442 -39.43 10.61 -27.04
CA TRP A 442 -39.59 10.10 -28.42
C TRP A 442 -40.93 9.40 -28.65
N ARG A 443 -41.38 8.59 -27.66
CA ARG A 443 -42.70 7.95 -27.75
C ARG A 443 -43.84 8.96 -27.83
N ARG A 444 -43.77 10.05 -27.06
CA ARG A 444 -44.77 11.14 -27.11
C ARG A 444 -44.79 11.89 -28.45
N ILE A 445 -43.65 12.01 -29.13
CA ILE A 445 -43.56 12.71 -30.43
C ILE A 445 -43.68 11.79 -31.63
N GLY A 446 -44.14 10.55 -31.42
CA GLY A 446 -44.60 9.67 -32.52
C GLY A 446 -43.65 8.50 -32.85
N LEU A 447 -42.78 8.07 -31.93
CA LEU A 447 -41.93 6.88 -32.07
C LEU A 447 -42.31 5.83 -31.02
N PRO A 448 -43.53 5.29 -30.96
CA PRO A 448 -44.01 4.44 -29.85
C PRO A 448 -43.40 3.04 -29.86
N HIS A 449 -42.83 2.60 -30.97
CA HIS A 449 -42.30 1.25 -31.19
C HIS A 449 -40.84 1.08 -30.71
N LEU A 450 -40.13 2.21 -30.48
CA LEU A 450 -38.71 2.12 -30.09
C LEU A 450 -38.53 1.49 -28.72
N ARG A 451 -37.52 0.64 -28.61
CA ARG A 451 -36.98 0.13 -27.36
C ARG A 451 -35.67 0.82 -27.07
N MET A 452 -35.29 0.88 -25.78
CA MET A 452 -34.05 1.48 -25.30
C MET A 452 -33.19 0.45 -24.62
N SER A 453 -32.01 0.21 -25.16
CA SER A 453 -30.97 -0.62 -24.52
C SER A 453 -30.04 0.26 -23.72
N ILE A 454 -29.68 -0.20 -22.53
CA ILE A 454 -28.89 0.55 -21.55
C ILE A 454 -27.84 -0.38 -20.94
N ASN A 455 -26.57 -0.05 -21.13
CA ASN A 455 -25.44 -0.73 -20.51
C ASN A 455 -25.36 -0.41 -19.01
N LEU A 456 -25.18 -1.45 -18.19
CA LEU A 456 -25.02 -1.33 -16.75
C LEU A 456 -23.81 -2.12 -16.27
N SER A 457 -23.10 -1.55 -15.30
CA SER A 457 -21.88 -2.16 -14.74
C SER A 457 -22.18 -3.39 -13.88
N GLY A 458 -21.19 -4.28 -13.73
CA GLY A 458 -21.28 -5.41 -12.80
C GLY A 458 -21.51 -4.99 -11.34
N GLN A 459 -21.06 -3.80 -10.96
CA GLN A 459 -21.28 -3.26 -9.63
C GLN A 459 -22.74 -2.87 -9.39
N ALA A 460 -23.45 -2.38 -10.41
CA ALA A 460 -24.88 -2.12 -10.29
C ALA A 460 -25.65 -3.40 -9.95
N PHE A 461 -25.34 -4.52 -10.63
CA PHE A 461 -25.97 -5.82 -10.36
C PHE A 461 -25.62 -6.37 -8.95
N SER A 462 -24.46 -6.02 -8.41
CA SER A 462 -24.02 -6.45 -7.07
C SER A 462 -24.44 -5.49 -5.94
N SER A 463 -24.96 -4.31 -6.26
CA SER A 463 -25.23 -3.23 -5.28
C SER A 463 -26.46 -3.45 -4.40
N GLY A 464 -27.35 -4.38 -4.78
CA GLY A 464 -28.67 -4.55 -4.15
C GLY A 464 -29.65 -3.40 -4.40
N GLN A 465 -29.29 -2.37 -5.18
CA GLN A 465 -30.11 -1.19 -5.43
C GLN A 465 -30.74 -1.17 -6.83
N LEU A 466 -30.30 -2.04 -7.74
CA LEU A 466 -30.63 -1.96 -9.16
C LEU A 466 -32.15 -2.06 -9.42
N SER A 467 -32.83 -2.99 -8.78
CA SER A 467 -34.30 -3.14 -8.94
C SER A 467 -35.05 -1.86 -8.56
N GLY A 468 -34.63 -1.20 -7.46
CA GLY A 468 -35.19 0.09 -7.05
C GLY A 468 -34.90 1.21 -8.05
N MET A 469 -33.69 1.24 -8.61
CA MET A 469 -33.30 2.22 -9.63
C MET A 469 -34.13 2.08 -10.90
N VAL A 470 -34.30 0.84 -11.40
CA VAL A 470 -35.09 0.53 -12.61
C VAL A 470 -36.56 0.88 -12.39
N ARG A 471 -37.15 0.44 -11.29
CA ARG A 471 -38.53 0.77 -10.92
C ARG A 471 -38.78 2.28 -10.86
N GLY A 472 -37.86 3.01 -10.22
CA GLY A 472 -37.92 4.47 -10.14
C GLY A 472 -37.83 5.14 -11.52
N ALA A 473 -36.92 4.69 -12.40
CA ALA A 473 -36.79 5.24 -13.74
C ALA A 473 -38.04 4.99 -14.62
N LEU A 474 -38.60 3.78 -14.58
CA LEU A 474 -39.84 3.44 -15.30
C LEU A 474 -41.04 4.26 -14.79
N THR A 475 -41.20 4.34 -13.46
CA THR A 475 -42.31 5.09 -12.86
C THR A 475 -42.24 6.58 -13.19
N ASN A 476 -41.06 7.20 -13.07
CA ASN A 476 -40.89 8.62 -13.32
C ASN A 476 -41.07 9.00 -14.78
N SER A 477 -40.66 8.13 -15.71
CA SER A 477 -40.80 8.35 -17.14
C SER A 477 -42.15 7.93 -17.70
N GLY A 478 -42.91 7.11 -16.96
CA GLY A 478 -44.20 6.54 -17.42
C GLY A 478 -44.03 5.48 -18.48
N LEU A 479 -42.86 4.84 -18.57
CA LEU A 479 -42.59 3.80 -19.57
C LEU A 479 -43.03 2.43 -19.06
N PRO A 480 -43.59 1.56 -19.95
CA PRO A 480 -43.74 0.15 -19.65
C PRO A 480 -42.36 -0.53 -19.66
N GLY A 481 -42.16 -1.55 -18.81
CA GLY A 481 -40.90 -2.27 -18.73
C GLY A 481 -40.40 -2.82 -20.07
N GLU A 482 -41.30 -3.34 -20.91
CA GLU A 482 -41.01 -3.90 -22.24
C GLU A 482 -40.31 -2.91 -23.20
N ALA A 483 -40.36 -1.62 -22.88
CA ALA A 483 -39.69 -0.59 -23.66
C ALA A 483 -38.20 -0.46 -23.35
N VAL A 484 -37.71 -1.10 -22.26
CA VAL A 484 -36.33 -1.01 -21.78
C VAL A 484 -35.67 -2.38 -21.79
N GLU A 485 -34.47 -2.43 -22.29
CA GLU A 485 -33.57 -3.58 -22.25
C GLU A 485 -32.32 -3.19 -21.45
N LEU A 486 -31.93 -4.03 -20.49
CA LEU A 486 -30.73 -3.83 -19.67
C LEU A 486 -29.64 -4.75 -20.18
N GLU A 487 -28.49 -4.18 -20.51
CA GLU A 487 -27.34 -4.90 -21.02
C GLU A 487 -26.32 -5.15 -19.90
N MET A 488 -25.79 -6.38 -19.83
CA MET A 488 -24.78 -6.80 -18.88
C MET A 488 -23.69 -7.58 -19.57
N THR A 489 -22.44 -7.46 -19.12
CA THR A 489 -21.32 -8.23 -19.66
C THR A 489 -21.33 -9.68 -19.17
N GLU A 490 -20.74 -10.57 -19.95
CA GLU A 490 -20.60 -12.01 -19.65
C GLU A 490 -19.98 -12.29 -18.26
N GLY A 491 -19.01 -11.48 -17.83
CA GLY A 491 -18.31 -11.64 -16.55
C GLY A 491 -19.20 -11.60 -15.31
N ILE A 492 -20.40 -11.02 -15.41
CA ILE A 492 -21.36 -10.94 -14.30
C ILE A 492 -21.97 -12.32 -14.01
N LEU A 493 -22.21 -13.13 -15.03
CA LEU A 493 -22.85 -14.45 -14.93
C LEU A 493 -21.91 -15.54 -14.40
N ILE A 494 -20.58 -15.33 -14.42
CA ILE A 494 -19.59 -16.33 -13.94
C ILE A 494 -19.70 -16.57 -12.44
N ARG A 495 -20.20 -15.59 -11.68
CA ARG A 495 -20.49 -15.74 -10.26
C ARG A 495 -21.83 -16.44 -10.11
N ASP A 496 -21.83 -17.76 -9.85
CA ASP A 496 -23.05 -18.55 -9.57
C ASP A 496 -23.63 -18.12 -8.20
N ASP A 497 -24.17 -16.90 -8.15
CA ASP A 497 -24.70 -16.28 -6.94
C ASP A 497 -26.23 -16.34 -6.96
N PRO A 498 -26.87 -17.02 -6.00
CA PRO A 498 -28.33 -17.05 -5.88
C PRO A 498 -28.98 -15.66 -5.82
N SER A 499 -28.28 -14.66 -5.30
CA SER A 499 -28.75 -13.28 -5.21
C SER A 499 -28.91 -12.64 -6.59
N LEU A 500 -27.99 -12.94 -7.51
CA LEU A 500 -28.06 -12.47 -8.90
C LEU A 500 -29.29 -13.07 -9.61
N HIS A 501 -29.55 -14.35 -9.44
CA HIS A 501 -30.73 -15.00 -10.05
C HIS A 501 -32.04 -14.39 -9.56
N ALA A 502 -32.15 -14.12 -8.25
CA ALA A 502 -33.30 -13.45 -7.66
C ALA A 502 -33.48 -12.03 -8.24
N LEU A 503 -32.40 -11.27 -8.34
CA LEU A 503 -32.41 -9.91 -8.94
C LEU A 503 -32.89 -9.93 -10.41
N LEU A 504 -32.34 -10.81 -11.25
CA LEU A 504 -32.73 -10.90 -12.65
C LEU A 504 -34.21 -11.29 -12.82
N THR A 505 -34.71 -12.16 -11.94
CA THR A 505 -36.12 -12.53 -11.89
C THR A 505 -37.01 -11.35 -11.48
N GLU A 506 -36.56 -10.54 -10.50
CA GLU A 506 -37.27 -9.33 -10.08
C GLU A 506 -37.30 -8.27 -11.20
N LEU A 507 -36.18 -8.07 -11.91
CA LEU A 507 -36.11 -7.17 -13.05
C LEU A 507 -37.10 -7.59 -14.16
N ARG A 508 -37.15 -8.89 -14.47
CA ARG A 508 -38.16 -9.40 -15.44
C ARG A 508 -39.60 -9.20 -14.98
N ALA A 509 -39.85 -9.30 -13.68
CA ALA A 509 -41.19 -9.01 -13.14
C ALA A 509 -41.60 -7.54 -13.32
N LEU A 510 -40.64 -6.61 -13.49
CA LEU A 510 -40.90 -5.23 -13.91
C LEU A 510 -41.20 -5.11 -15.42
N GLY A 511 -41.06 -6.19 -16.19
CA GLY A 511 -41.27 -6.26 -17.61
C GLY A 511 -40.07 -5.89 -18.49
N VAL A 512 -38.91 -5.57 -17.91
CA VAL A 512 -37.70 -5.23 -18.67
C VAL A 512 -37.09 -6.47 -19.32
N SER A 513 -36.50 -6.29 -20.52
CA SER A 513 -35.71 -7.33 -21.20
C SER A 513 -34.27 -7.31 -20.70
N LEU A 514 -33.60 -8.44 -20.74
CA LEU A 514 -32.20 -8.61 -20.33
C LEU A 514 -31.36 -9.04 -21.54
N ALA A 515 -30.24 -8.35 -21.76
CA ALA A 515 -29.30 -8.66 -22.84
C ALA A 515 -27.92 -8.97 -22.28
N LEU A 516 -27.28 -9.98 -22.88
CA LEU A 516 -25.90 -10.32 -22.59
C LEU A 516 -24.99 -9.68 -23.64
N ASP A 517 -24.08 -8.83 -23.19
CA ASP A 517 -23.16 -8.06 -24.03
C ASP A 517 -21.76 -8.67 -24.09
N ASP A 518 -20.98 -8.32 -25.13
CA ASP A 518 -19.61 -8.76 -25.40
C ASP A 518 -19.44 -10.29 -25.43
N PHE A 519 -20.46 -11.03 -25.87
CA PHE A 519 -20.47 -12.49 -25.82
C PHE A 519 -19.37 -13.10 -26.69
N GLY A 520 -18.61 -14.04 -26.08
CA GLY A 520 -17.54 -14.82 -26.73
C GLY A 520 -16.14 -14.27 -26.47
N THR A 521 -15.98 -13.13 -25.80
CA THR A 521 -14.67 -12.57 -25.43
C THR A 521 -14.13 -13.13 -24.11
N GLY A 522 -14.97 -13.82 -23.31
CA GLY A 522 -14.67 -14.40 -22.00
C GLY A 522 -14.75 -15.93 -21.94
N TYR A 523 -14.65 -16.47 -20.73
CA TYR A 523 -14.78 -17.90 -20.45
C TYR A 523 -16.25 -18.27 -20.21
N SER A 524 -17.10 -18.28 -21.26
CA SER A 524 -18.48 -18.74 -21.10
C SER A 524 -18.56 -20.25 -20.92
N SER A 525 -19.01 -20.68 -19.75
CA SER A 525 -19.59 -22.01 -19.63
C SER A 525 -21.04 -21.96 -20.12
N LEU A 526 -21.31 -22.54 -21.27
CA LEU A 526 -22.66 -22.69 -21.84
C LEU A 526 -23.69 -23.24 -20.82
N SER A 527 -23.23 -23.98 -19.80
CA SER A 527 -24.07 -24.52 -18.75
C SER A 527 -24.73 -23.45 -17.86
N TYR A 528 -24.15 -22.25 -17.77
CA TYR A 528 -24.72 -21.17 -16.95
C TYR A 528 -25.75 -20.33 -17.74
N LEU A 529 -25.54 -20.15 -19.05
CA LEU A 529 -26.41 -19.32 -19.86
C LEU A 529 -27.88 -19.79 -19.81
N HIS A 530 -28.12 -21.09 -19.81
CA HIS A 530 -29.46 -21.69 -19.73
C HIS A 530 -30.19 -21.41 -18.39
N ARG A 531 -29.46 -21.09 -17.33
CA ARG A 531 -30.03 -20.87 -15.99
C ARG A 531 -30.61 -19.47 -15.79
N PHE A 532 -30.15 -18.50 -16.59
CA PHE A 532 -30.53 -17.12 -16.44
C PHE A 532 -31.58 -16.70 -17.48
N PRO A 533 -32.53 -15.84 -17.10
CA PRO A 533 -33.61 -15.41 -17.96
C PRO A 533 -33.17 -14.32 -18.94
N ILE A 534 -32.25 -14.64 -19.85
CA ILE A 534 -31.72 -13.72 -20.87
C ILE A 534 -32.59 -13.76 -22.11
N ASP A 535 -32.93 -12.58 -22.63
CA ASP A 535 -33.79 -12.42 -23.81
C ASP A 535 -32.99 -12.17 -25.10
N THR A 536 -31.83 -11.51 -24.97
CA THR A 536 -31.02 -11.06 -26.13
C THR A 536 -29.55 -11.41 -25.92
N LEU A 537 -28.86 -11.84 -26.96
CA LEU A 537 -27.43 -12.08 -26.99
C LEU A 537 -26.79 -11.16 -28.02
N LYS A 538 -25.86 -10.28 -27.58
CA LYS A 538 -25.10 -9.38 -28.43
C LYS A 538 -23.77 -10.03 -28.80
N ILE A 539 -23.46 -10.07 -30.08
CA ILE A 539 -22.24 -10.66 -30.64
C ILE A 539 -21.21 -9.55 -30.77
N ASP A 540 -20.13 -9.66 -30.04
CA ASP A 540 -19.06 -8.65 -30.01
C ASP A 540 -18.51 -8.36 -31.42
N ARG A 541 -18.14 -7.11 -31.64
CA ARG A 541 -17.53 -6.61 -32.87
C ARG A 541 -16.34 -7.45 -33.33
N SER A 542 -15.53 -8.02 -32.46
CA SER A 542 -14.35 -8.81 -32.83
C SER A 542 -14.71 -10.06 -33.67
N PHE A 543 -15.91 -10.56 -33.54
CA PHE A 543 -16.41 -11.67 -34.38
C PHE A 543 -17.04 -11.22 -35.69
N VAL A 544 -17.47 -9.97 -35.78
CA VAL A 544 -18.20 -9.40 -36.93
C VAL A 544 -17.28 -8.69 -37.92
N GLN A 545 -16.22 -8.04 -37.44
CA GLN A 545 -15.36 -7.15 -38.26
C GLN A 545 -14.75 -7.82 -39.49
N ASP A 546 -14.41 -9.13 -39.43
CA ASP A 546 -13.73 -9.86 -40.49
C ASP A 546 -14.68 -10.70 -41.35
N LEU A 547 -16.01 -10.60 -41.15
CA LEU A 547 -17.01 -11.32 -41.91
C LEU A 547 -17.13 -10.73 -43.33
N PRO A 548 -17.42 -11.58 -44.31
CA PRO A 548 -17.46 -13.05 -44.33
C PRO A 548 -16.09 -13.70 -44.65
N HIS A 549 -15.01 -12.91 -44.69
CA HIS A 549 -13.73 -13.28 -45.31
C HIS A 549 -12.88 -14.26 -44.50
N VAL A 550 -13.00 -14.22 -43.17
CA VAL A 550 -12.24 -15.12 -42.27
C VAL A 550 -13.13 -16.30 -41.89
N ALA A 551 -12.83 -17.47 -42.43
CA ALA A 551 -13.66 -18.68 -42.26
C ALA A 551 -13.86 -19.07 -40.77
N GLU A 552 -12.84 -18.90 -39.93
CA GLU A 552 -12.91 -19.19 -38.51
C GLU A 552 -13.93 -18.26 -37.80
N ARG A 553 -13.88 -16.95 -38.08
CA ARG A 553 -14.81 -15.96 -37.53
C ARG A 553 -16.25 -16.24 -38.01
N ALA A 554 -16.42 -16.57 -39.30
CA ALA A 554 -17.69 -16.94 -39.87
C ALA A 554 -18.29 -18.20 -39.21
N ALA A 555 -17.47 -19.21 -38.91
CA ALA A 555 -17.90 -20.42 -38.22
C ALA A 555 -18.32 -20.15 -36.77
N ILE A 556 -17.53 -19.35 -36.01
CA ILE A 556 -17.85 -18.96 -34.63
C ILE A 556 -19.16 -18.15 -34.59
N THR A 557 -19.29 -17.12 -35.41
CA THR A 557 -20.52 -16.28 -35.48
C THR A 557 -21.77 -17.12 -35.79
N ARG A 558 -21.66 -18.05 -36.72
CA ARG A 558 -22.75 -19.01 -37.04
C ARG A 558 -23.11 -19.88 -35.82
N ALA A 559 -22.11 -20.40 -35.13
CA ALA A 559 -22.32 -21.24 -33.94
C ALA A 559 -23.02 -20.46 -32.83
N ILE A 560 -22.60 -19.20 -32.56
CA ILE A 560 -23.23 -18.31 -31.58
C ILE A 560 -24.70 -18.07 -31.91
N ILE A 561 -25.04 -17.75 -33.18
CA ILE A 561 -26.42 -17.50 -33.60
C ILE A 561 -27.26 -18.77 -33.45
N MET A 562 -26.76 -19.92 -33.91
CA MET A 562 -27.49 -21.20 -33.78
C MET A 562 -27.76 -21.55 -32.32
N MET A 563 -26.78 -21.31 -31.45
CA MET A 563 -26.95 -21.53 -30.02
C MET A 563 -28.03 -20.61 -29.44
N ALA A 564 -27.95 -19.32 -29.69
CA ALA A 564 -28.94 -18.35 -29.21
C ALA A 564 -30.36 -18.71 -29.68
N GLN A 565 -30.52 -19.10 -30.93
CA GLN A 565 -31.80 -19.56 -31.51
C GLN A 565 -32.32 -20.83 -30.79
N ALA A 566 -31.43 -21.81 -30.52
CA ALA A 566 -31.79 -23.03 -29.79
C ALA A 566 -32.27 -22.76 -28.37
N MET A 567 -31.78 -21.65 -27.76
CA MET A 567 -32.17 -21.20 -26.40
C MET A 567 -33.32 -20.20 -26.43
N GLY A 568 -33.88 -19.86 -27.59
CA GLY A 568 -35.00 -18.91 -27.73
C GLY A 568 -34.61 -17.45 -27.51
N MET A 569 -33.32 -17.11 -27.58
CA MET A 569 -32.81 -15.75 -27.46
C MET A 569 -32.73 -15.06 -28.82
N LYS A 570 -32.92 -13.74 -28.83
CA LYS A 570 -32.61 -12.89 -29.98
C LYS A 570 -31.12 -12.65 -30.10
N THR A 571 -30.65 -12.39 -31.31
CA THR A 571 -29.28 -12.06 -31.62
C THR A 571 -29.14 -10.66 -32.16
N VAL A 572 -28.12 -9.93 -31.68
CA VAL A 572 -27.70 -8.61 -32.14
C VAL A 572 -26.23 -8.65 -32.55
N ALA A 573 -25.92 -8.40 -33.81
CA ALA A 573 -24.55 -8.31 -34.28
C ALA A 573 -24.04 -6.86 -34.15
N GLU A 574 -22.91 -6.70 -33.43
CA GLU A 574 -22.30 -5.40 -33.23
C GLU A 574 -21.18 -5.08 -34.21
N GLY A 575 -20.95 -3.78 -34.43
CA GLY A 575 -19.87 -3.31 -35.28
C GLY A 575 -20.00 -3.65 -36.74
N VAL A 576 -21.23 -3.77 -37.27
CA VAL A 576 -21.49 -3.97 -38.71
C VAL A 576 -21.16 -2.70 -39.47
N GLU A 577 -20.17 -2.77 -40.37
CA GLU A 577 -19.66 -1.63 -41.13
C GLU A 577 -19.83 -1.76 -42.63
N THR A 578 -20.04 -2.97 -43.14
CA THR A 578 -20.15 -3.22 -44.58
C THR A 578 -21.43 -3.97 -44.98
N ALA A 579 -21.86 -3.78 -46.22
CA ALA A 579 -23.02 -4.50 -46.79
C ALA A 579 -22.75 -6.02 -46.86
N GLY A 580 -21.49 -6.45 -47.07
CA GLY A 580 -21.16 -7.86 -47.12
C GLY A 580 -21.29 -8.55 -45.74
N GLN A 581 -20.95 -7.86 -44.65
CA GLN A 581 -21.22 -8.34 -43.29
C GLN A 581 -22.73 -8.52 -43.06
N LEU A 582 -23.52 -7.51 -43.41
CA LEU A 582 -24.99 -7.55 -43.26
C LEU A 582 -25.61 -8.70 -44.04
N GLU A 583 -25.18 -8.93 -45.31
CA GLU A 583 -25.69 -10.03 -46.12
C GLU A 583 -25.37 -11.40 -45.51
N PHE A 584 -24.14 -11.60 -45.06
CA PHE A 584 -23.76 -12.82 -44.35
C PHE A 584 -24.59 -13.05 -43.08
N LEU A 585 -24.77 -11.99 -42.24
CA LEU A 585 -25.61 -12.07 -41.03
C LEU A 585 -27.06 -12.41 -41.35
N ARG A 586 -27.60 -11.92 -42.49
CA ARG A 586 -28.93 -12.25 -42.99
C ARG A 586 -29.03 -13.73 -43.39
N GLU A 587 -28.03 -14.26 -44.09
CA GLU A 587 -27.96 -15.67 -44.50
C GLU A 587 -27.94 -16.63 -43.31
N ILE A 588 -27.23 -16.28 -42.21
CA ILE A 588 -27.13 -17.13 -41.04
C ILE A 588 -28.23 -16.89 -40.01
N GLY A 589 -29.20 -15.98 -40.30
CA GLY A 589 -30.38 -15.78 -39.49
C GLY A 589 -30.21 -14.93 -38.25
N CYS A 590 -29.30 -13.94 -38.27
CA CYS A 590 -29.20 -12.94 -37.21
C CYS A 590 -30.45 -12.05 -37.17
N ASP A 591 -30.94 -11.70 -35.98
CA ASP A 591 -32.21 -10.94 -35.85
C ASP A 591 -32.00 -9.43 -36.03
N GLU A 592 -31.04 -8.85 -35.36
CA GLU A 592 -30.79 -7.41 -35.34
C GLU A 592 -29.30 -7.12 -35.56
N TYR A 593 -28.99 -5.94 -36.05
CA TYR A 593 -27.61 -5.46 -36.15
C TYR A 593 -27.48 -4.02 -35.69
N GLN A 594 -26.26 -3.67 -35.27
CA GLN A 594 -25.85 -2.33 -34.91
C GLN A 594 -24.43 -2.06 -35.44
N GLY A 595 -24.19 -0.87 -35.99
CA GLY A 595 -22.87 -0.52 -36.49
C GLY A 595 -22.85 0.72 -37.38
N TYR A 596 -21.65 1.03 -37.86
CA TYR A 596 -21.42 2.23 -38.68
C TYR A 596 -21.92 2.09 -40.12
N LEU A 597 -22.40 0.92 -40.50
CA LEU A 597 -23.06 0.75 -41.77
C LEU A 597 -24.28 1.70 -41.92
N LEU A 598 -25.07 1.88 -40.85
CA LEU A 598 -26.17 2.84 -40.84
C LEU A 598 -25.68 4.21 -40.35
N THR A 599 -25.15 4.29 -39.13
CA THR A 599 -24.64 5.54 -38.57
C THR A 599 -23.77 5.31 -37.33
N ARG A 600 -22.96 6.31 -37.01
CA ARG A 600 -22.31 6.43 -35.69
C ARG A 600 -23.35 6.86 -34.65
N PRO A 601 -23.07 6.72 -33.33
CA PRO A 601 -23.93 7.22 -32.27
C PRO A 601 -24.25 8.72 -32.44
N LEU A 602 -25.53 9.06 -32.41
CA LEU A 602 -26.06 10.41 -32.67
C LEU A 602 -26.59 11.08 -31.41
N GLU A 603 -26.63 12.39 -31.42
CA GLU A 603 -27.33 13.19 -30.41
C GLU A 603 -28.86 12.99 -30.54
N PRO A 604 -29.67 13.24 -29.50
CA PRO A 604 -31.11 12.94 -29.47
C PRO A 604 -31.91 13.50 -30.63
N ALA A 605 -31.64 14.72 -31.08
CA ALA A 605 -32.37 15.36 -32.19
C ALA A 605 -32.04 14.69 -33.51
N ALA A 606 -30.77 14.45 -33.81
CA ALA A 606 -30.33 13.79 -35.02
C ALA A 606 -30.84 12.33 -35.12
N MET A 607 -30.90 11.62 -33.97
CA MET A 607 -31.46 10.27 -33.89
C MET A 607 -32.97 10.28 -34.23
N HIS A 608 -33.71 11.22 -33.66
CA HIS A 608 -35.14 11.38 -33.99
C HIS A 608 -35.36 11.58 -35.49
N ASP A 609 -34.59 12.48 -36.11
CA ASP A 609 -34.72 12.78 -37.54
C ASP A 609 -34.35 11.58 -38.41
N LEU A 610 -33.29 10.82 -38.02
CA LEU A 610 -32.92 9.59 -38.72
C LEU A 610 -34.04 8.54 -38.66
N VAL A 611 -34.64 8.29 -37.50
CA VAL A 611 -35.71 7.30 -37.35
C VAL A 611 -36.91 7.71 -38.21
N ARG A 612 -37.31 8.97 -38.17
CA ARG A 612 -38.42 9.49 -39.02
C ARG A 612 -38.14 9.37 -40.52
N GLU A 613 -36.90 9.66 -40.95
CA GLU A 613 -36.50 9.51 -42.35
C GLU A 613 -36.53 8.03 -42.78
N HIS A 614 -36.03 7.16 -41.88
CA HIS A 614 -35.97 5.71 -42.09
C HIS A 614 -37.37 5.09 -42.18
N GLU A 615 -38.30 5.52 -41.31
CA GLU A 615 -39.72 5.11 -41.39
C GLU A 615 -40.41 5.53 -42.69
N ARG A 616 -40.11 6.72 -43.20
CA ARG A 616 -40.64 7.18 -44.50
C ARG A 616 -40.18 6.29 -45.63
N ARG A 617 -38.96 5.75 -45.59
CA ARG A 617 -38.37 4.88 -46.62
C ARG A 617 -38.86 3.43 -46.54
N HIS A 618 -38.96 2.89 -45.30
CA HIS A 618 -39.23 1.47 -45.05
C HIS A 618 -40.63 1.18 -44.49
N GLY A 619 -41.48 2.20 -44.33
CA GLY A 619 -42.79 2.13 -43.70
C GLY A 619 -42.72 2.10 -42.17
N ALA A 620 -43.73 2.70 -41.51
CA ALA A 620 -43.77 2.73 -40.03
C ALA A 620 -43.95 1.32 -39.43
N VAL A 621 -43.27 1.04 -38.34
CA VAL A 621 -43.50 -0.17 -37.53
C VAL A 621 -44.86 -0.02 -36.85
N ARG A 622 -45.86 -0.83 -37.24
CA ARG A 622 -47.11 -0.87 -36.49
C ARG A 622 -46.83 -1.44 -35.08
N PRO A 623 -47.37 -0.83 -34.03
CA PRO A 623 -47.30 -1.45 -32.70
C PRO A 623 -48.14 -2.73 -32.76
N GLY A 624 -47.50 -3.86 -33.01
CA GLY A 624 -48.07 -5.18 -32.97
C GLY A 624 -47.61 -5.87 -31.70
N PHE A 625 -48.54 -6.21 -30.84
CA PHE A 625 -48.37 -7.23 -29.84
C PHE A 625 -47.74 -8.47 -30.49
N LEU A 626 -46.47 -8.73 -30.28
CA LEU A 626 -45.91 -10.06 -30.48
C LEU A 626 -46.36 -10.91 -29.31
N PRO A 627 -47.16 -11.98 -29.54
CA PRO A 627 -47.50 -12.89 -28.46
C PRO A 627 -46.19 -13.55 -27.98
N LEU A 628 -45.95 -13.49 -26.69
CA LEU A 628 -44.98 -14.32 -26.03
C LEU A 628 -45.38 -15.77 -26.29
N SER A 629 -44.65 -16.47 -27.15
CA SER A 629 -44.76 -17.92 -27.27
C SER A 629 -44.38 -18.52 -25.94
N ARG A 630 -45.29 -19.33 -25.39
CA ARG A 630 -45.25 -20.04 -24.12
C ARG A 630 -44.03 -20.97 -23.98
#